data_54f5cd27774c87255ab73f1570a348f0
#
_entry.id   54f5cd27774c87255ab73f1570a348f0
#
_cell.length_a   1.000
_cell.length_b   1.000
_cell.length_c   1.000
_cell.angle_alpha   90.00
_cell.angle_beta   90.00
_cell.angle_gamma   90.00
#
_symmetry.space_group_name_H-M   'P 1'
#
loop_
_entity.id
_entity.type
_entity.pdbx_description
1 polymer ?
#
loop_
_entity_poly.entity_id
_entity_poly.type
_entity_poly.pdbx_seq_one_letter_code
_entity_poly.pdbx_strand_id
1 'polypeptide(L)'
;MEIFHLSAECYPVAKVGGLADVVGALPKYLNQLGHHAKVVVPAYNNKFFQENDYDIVHQGQLKLGHFLFSYSIAKEKSNKLGFELYQIAIPELLDRPNVYSYEDDTERFISFQIAFLNW
;
A
#
# COMPACT_ATOMS: atom_id res chain seq x y z
N MET A 1 -12.49 -16.95 0.57
CA MET A 1 -12.14 -16.12 -0.60
C MET A 1 -11.00 -15.21 -0.24
N GLU A 2 -10.00 -15.12 -1.09
CA GLU A 2 -8.92 -14.16 -0.92
C GLU A 2 -9.25 -12.84 -1.62
N ILE A 3 -9.11 -11.73 -0.90
CA ILE A 3 -9.49 -10.40 -1.39
C ILE A 3 -8.32 -9.45 -1.13
N PHE A 4 -7.89 -8.73 -2.16
CA PHE A 4 -6.92 -7.65 -2.03
C PHE A 4 -7.61 -6.31 -2.22
N HIS A 5 -7.44 -5.41 -1.25
CA HIS A 5 -7.86 -4.02 -1.37
C HIS A 5 -6.63 -3.16 -1.68
N LEU A 6 -6.54 -2.67 -2.91
CA LEU A 6 -5.52 -1.70 -3.29
C LEU A 6 -6.07 -0.31 -3.02
N SER A 7 -5.38 0.48 -2.23
CA SER A 7 -5.85 1.82 -1.90
C SER A 7 -4.70 2.78 -1.66
N ALA A 8 -4.91 4.03 -2.04
CA ALA A 8 -3.98 5.11 -1.70
C ALA A 8 -4.05 5.47 -0.21
N GLU A 9 -5.16 5.14 0.46
CA GLU A 9 -5.41 5.46 1.87
C GLU A 9 -5.91 4.24 2.63
N CYS A 10 -5.55 4.13 3.89
CA CYS A 10 -6.06 3.13 4.82
C CYS A 10 -5.80 3.61 6.24
N TYR A 11 -6.84 3.79 7.05
CA TYR A 11 -6.66 4.15 8.45
C TYR A 11 -6.15 2.94 9.26
N PRO A 12 -5.18 3.07 10.15
CA PRO A 12 -4.46 4.29 10.59
C PRO A 12 -3.16 4.56 9.82
N VAL A 13 -2.93 3.92 8.71
CA VAL A 13 -1.66 3.96 7.97
C VAL A 13 -1.45 5.29 7.28
N ALA A 14 -2.45 5.72 6.52
CA ALA A 14 -2.45 6.99 5.81
C ALA A 14 -3.90 7.43 5.61
N LYS A 15 -4.25 8.63 6.04
CA LYS A 15 -5.61 9.14 5.95
C LYS A 15 -5.65 10.57 5.46
N VAL A 16 -6.48 10.80 4.44
CA VAL A 16 -6.87 12.14 3.98
C VAL A 16 -8.37 12.33 4.17
N GLY A 17 -9.18 11.32 3.87
CA GLY A 17 -10.63 11.41 3.96
C GLY A 17 -11.32 10.09 4.27
N GLY A 18 -12.61 9.99 3.91
CA GLY A 18 -13.45 8.84 4.25
C GLY A 18 -13.04 7.52 3.62
N LEU A 19 -12.31 7.54 2.50
CA LEU A 19 -11.80 6.32 1.88
C LEU A 19 -10.92 5.54 2.85
N ALA A 20 -10.06 6.23 3.60
CA ALA A 20 -9.19 5.58 4.57
C ALA A 20 -9.97 4.82 5.64
N ASP A 21 -11.09 5.36 6.09
CA ASP A 21 -11.93 4.74 7.12
C ASP A 21 -12.59 3.46 6.61
N VAL A 22 -13.08 3.45 5.37
CA VAL A 22 -13.68 2.26 4.75
C VAL A 22 -12.63 1.17 4.57
N VAL A 23 -11.47 1.51 4.02
CA VAL A 23 -10.39 0.55 3.76
C VAL A 23 -9.79 0.03 5.06
N GLY A 24 -9.80 0.82 6.13
CA GLY A 24 -9.33 0.38 7.44
C GLY A 24 -10.34 -0.49 8.21
N ALA A 25 -11.62 -0.50 7.83
CA ALA A 25 -12.67 -1.23 8.53
C ALA A 25 -13.17 -2.46 7.77
N LEU A 26 -13.45 -2.36 6.48
CA LEU A 26 -14.06 -3.43 5.69
C LEU A 26 -13.26 -4.75 5.73
N PRO A 27 -11.94 -4.77 5.57
CA PRO A 27 -11.17 -6.01 5.62
C PRO A 27 -11.31 -6.75 6.94
N LYS A 28 -11.40 -6.05 8.06
CA LYS A 28 -11.61 -6.67 9.37
C LYS A 28 -12.91 -7.46 9.42
N TYR A 29 -14.00 -6.84 8.96
CA TYR A 29 -15.31 -7.48 8.96
C TYR A 29 -15.33 -8.67 8.02
N LEU A 30 -14.72 -8.57 6.84
CA LEU A 30 -14.63 -9.67 5.91
C LEU A 30 -13.87 -10.86 6.51
N ASN A 31 -12.80 -10.60 7.25
CA ASN A 31 -12.04 -11.64 7.92
C ASN A 31 -12.83 -12.30 9.05
N GLN A 32 -13.65 -11.53 9.77
CA GLN A 32 -14.55 -12.07 10.79
C GLN A 32 -15.62 -12.99 10.17
N LEU A 33 -15.98 -12.77 8.91
CA LEU A 33 -16.94 -13.62 8.18
C LEU A 33 -16.28 -14.84 7.50
N GLY A 34 -15.00 -15.06 7.71
CA GLY A 34 -14.29 -16.21 7.18
C GLY A 34 -13.57 -15.98 5.84
N HIS A 35 -13.57 -14.77 5.33
CA HIS A 35 -12.78 -14.41 4.14
C HIS A 35 -11.34 -14.06 4.55
N HIS A 36 -10.45 -14.00 3.59
CA HIS A 36 -9.06 -13.60 3.80
C HIS A 36 -8.79 -12.29 3.04
N ALA A 37 -9.12 -11.18 3.68
CA ALA A 37 -8.97 -9.85 3.11
C ALA A 37 -7.64 -9.24 3.54
N LYS A 38 -6.93 -8.69 2.56
CA LYS A 38 -5.61 -8.06 2.72
C LYS A 38 -5.67 -6.66 2.14
N VAL A 39 -4.83 -5.76 2.64
CA VAL A 39 -4.74 -4.38 2.16
C VAL A 39 -3.35 -4.12 1.61
N VAL A 40 -3.28 -3.43 0.47
CA VAL A 40 -2.04 -3.01 -0.16
C VAL A 40 -2.08 -1.50 -0.31
N VAL A 41 -1.07 -0.82 0.23
CA VAL A 41 -0.95 0.64 0.20
C VAL A 41 0.43 1.05 -0.30
N PRO A 42 0.58 2.28 -0.84
CA PRO A 42 1.91 2.82 -1.11
C PRO A 42 2.68 3.04 0.19
N ALA A 43 3.98 2.81 0.15
CA ALA A 43 4.86 3.09 1.30
C ALA A 43 5.22 4.57 1.31
N TYR A 44 4.43 5.37 2.01
CA TYR A 44 4.68 6.80 2.16
C TYR A 44 5.77 7.06 3.20
N ASN A 45 6.37 8.24 3.15
CA ASN A 45 7.30 8.70 4.17
C ASN A 45 6.49 9.38 5.29
N ASN A 46 5.85 8.58 6.13
CA ASN A 46 5.06 9.07 7.25
C ASN A 46 5.34 8.29 8.53
N LYS A 47 4.70 8.72 9.62
CA LYS A 47 4.94 8.17 10.96
C LYS A 47 4.65 6.68 11.06
N PHE A 48 3.56 6.20 10.47
CA PHE A 48 3.20 4.79 10.56
C PHE A 48 4.28 3.90 9.96
N PHE A 49 4.77 4.25 8.76
CA PHE A 49 5.80 3.46 8.10
C PHE A 49 7.15 3.54 8.81
N GLN A 50 7.44 4.63 9.50
CA GLN A 50 8.67 4.78 10.28
C GLN A 50 8.63 4.00 11.59
N GLU A 51 7.46 3.83 12.21
CA GLU A 51 7.30 3.21 13.53
C GLU A 51 7.01 1.71 13.49
N ASN A 52 6.74 1.13 12.32
CA ASN A 52 6.39 -0.28 12.21
C ASN A 52 7.42 -1.05 11.38
N ASP A 53 7.56 -2.34 11.68
CA ASP A 53 8.52 -3.20 10.99
C ASP A 53 7.83 -4.00 9.88
N TYR A 54 8.59 -4.26 8.83
CA TYR A 54 8.11 -4.95 7.63
C TYR A 54 9.10 -6.00 7.18
N ASP A 55 8.58 -7.09 6.58
CA ASP A 55 9.38 -8.10 5.89
C ASP A 55 9.19 -7.97 4.39
N ILE A 56 10.28 -7.87 3.64
CA ILE A 56 10.21 -7.82 2.18
C ILE A 56 9.79 -9.21 1.67
N VAL A 57 8.71 -9.25 0.89
CA VAL A 57 8.17 -10.49 0.32
C VAL A 57 8.37 -10.58 -1.18
N HIS A 58 8.65 -9.46 -1.86
CA HIS A 58 8.87 -9.43 -3.31
C HIS A 58 9.65 -8.18 -3.69
N GLN A 59 10.51 -8.29 -4.69
CA GLN A 59 11.25 -7.18 -5.28
C GLN A 59 11.25 -7.32 -6.79
N GLY A 60 11.29 -6.21 -7.50
CA GLY A 60 11.35 -6.22 -8.94
C GLY A 60 11.59 -4.84 -9.53
N GLN A 61 11.40 -4.77 -10.84
CA GLN A 61 11.46 -3.53 -11.59
C GLN A 61 10.21 -3.38 -12.44
N LEU A 62 9.75 -2.16 -12.60
CA LEU A 62 8.64 -1.82 -13.48
C LEU A 62 9.06 -0.75 -14.48
N LYS A 63 8.41 -0.75 -15.63
CA LYS A 63 8.66 0.22 -16.67
C LYS A 63 7.41 1.07 -16.88
N LEU A 64 7.58 2.38 -16.86
CA LEU A 64 6.53 3.34 -17.16
C LEU A 64 7.06 4.29 -18.25
N GLY A 65 6.58 4.12 -19.49
CA GLY A 65 7.11 4.83 -20.62
C GLY A 65 8.60 4.53 -20.82
N HIS A 66 9.44 5.57 -20.74
CA HIS A 66 10.90 5.44 -20.84
C HIS A 66 11.59 5.28 -19.48
N PHE A 67 10.82 5.33 -18.38
CA PHE A 67 11.38 5.26 -17.03
C PHE A 67 11.34 3.84 -16.51
N LEU A 68 12.42 3.46 -15.82
CA LEU A 68 12.53 2.18 -15.12
C LEU A 68 12.62 2.45 -13.63
N PHE A 69 11.71 1.87 -12.87
CA PHE A 69 11.69 2.01 -11.42
C PHE A 69 11.92 0.66 -10.74
N SER A 70 12.73 0.67 -9.69
CA SER A 70 12.83 -0.47 -8.78
C SER A 70 11.70 -0.37 -7.76
N TYR A 71 11.13 -1.50 -7.37
CA TYR A 71 10.11 -1.54 -6.34
C TYR A 71 10.32 -2.72 -5.40
N SER A 72 9.77 -2.61 -4.19
CA SER A 72 9.71 -3.72 -3.25
C SER A 72 8.31 -3.79 -2.65
N ILE A 73 7.90 -5.00 -2.27
CA ILE A 73 6.65 -5.23 -1.57
C ILE A 73 6.99 -5.87 -0.23
N ALA A 74 6.47 -5.30 0.85
CA ALA A 74 6.76 -5.76 2.19
C ALA A 74 5.47 -5.93 2.99
N LYS A 75 5.47 -6.94 3.89
CA LYS A 75 4.36 -7.24 4.77
C LYS A 75 4.64 -6.68 6.15
N GLU A 76 3.67 -6.00 6.76
CA GLU A 76 3.77 -5.51 8.14
C GLU A 76 3.77 -6.70 9.11
N LYS A 77 4.67 -6.67 10.09
CA LYS A 77 4.95 -7.84 10.95
C LYS A 77 3.93 -8.06 12.06
N SER A 78 3.33 -7.02 12.60
CA SER A 78 2.56 -7.14 13.84
C SER A 78 1.16 -7.73 13.67
N ASN A 79 0.56 -7.60 12.49
CA ASN A 79 -0.83 -7.98 12.20
C ASN A 79 -1.87 -7.33 13.13
N LYS A 80 -1.52 -6.18 13.72
CA LYS A 80 -2.35 -5.50 14.73
C LYS A 80 -3.62 -4.86 14.19
N LEU A 81 -3.73 -4.75 12.87
CA LEU A 81 -4.85 -4.07 12.22
C LEU A 81 -6.08 -4.95 12.00
N GLY A 82 -5.98 -6.25 12.26
CA GLY A 82 -7.06 -7.20 11.99
C GLY A 82 -7.09 -7.72 10.55
N PHE A 83 -6.08 -7.36 9.75
CA PHE A 83 -5.86 -7.83 8.38
C PHE A 83 -4.37 -7.75 8.07
N GLU A 84 -3.92 -8.50 7.08
CA GLU A 84 -2.56 -8.39 6.58
C GLU A 84 -2.40 -7.10 5.78
N LEU A 85 -1.40 -6.30 6.14
CA LEU A 85 -1.04 -5.07 5.45
C LEU A 85 0.24 -5.28 4.66
N TYR A 86 0.18 -4.93 3.37
CA TYR A 86 1.33 -4.91 2.49
C TYR A 86 1.60 -3.48 2.03
N GLN A 87 2.87 -3.12 1.92
CA GLN A 87 3.26 -1.85 1.35
C GLN A 87 4.03 -2.06 0.06
N ILE A 88 3.83 -1.17 -0.90
CA ILE A 88 4.64 -1.13 -2.11
C ILE A 88 5.51 0.11 -2.05
N ALA A 89 6.83 -0.09 -2.04
CA ALA A 89 7.81 0.98 -2.02
C ALA A 89 8.39 1.17 -3.42
N ILE A 90 8.31 2.39 -3.93
CA ILE A 90 8.96 2.81 -5.15
C ILE A 90 9.74 4.07 -4.79
N PRO A 91 11.06 3.96 -4.53
CA PRO A 91 11.86 5.12 -4.08
C PRO A 91 11.75 6.29 -5.05
N GLU A 92 11.72 7.50 -4.48
CA GLU A 92 11.59 8.78 -5.17
C GLU A 92 10.20 9.06 -5.77
N LEU A 93 9.32 8.06 -5.82
CA LEU A 93 7.99 8.21 -6.40
C LEU A 93 6.90 8.15 -5.33
N LEU A 94 6.91 7.14 -4.46
CA LEU A 94 5.88 6.95 -3.43
C LEU A 94 6.32 7.40 -2.04
N ASP A 95 7.60 7.48 -1.75
CA ASP A 95 8.16 7.75 -0.42
C ASP A 95 8.09 9.24 -0.03
N ARG A 96 6.93 9.84 -0.18
CA ARG A 96 6.66 11.25 0.13
C ARG A 96 5.69 11.35 1.30
N PRO A 97 5.69 12.47 2.07
CA PRO A 97 4.87 12.58 3.28
C PRO A 97 3.37 12.68 3.02
N ASN A 98 2.97 13.27 1.90
CA ASN A 98 1.55 13.44 1.57
C ASN A 98 1.07 12.33 0.64
N VAL A 99 -0.21 11.96 0.76
CA VAL A 99 -0.85 10.98 -0.10
C VAL A 99 -1.08 11.56 -1.49
N TYR A 100 -1.65 12.75 -1.56
CA TYR A 100 -2.03 13.41 -2.81
C TYR A 100 -1.35 14.77 -2.97
N SER A 101 -1.72 15.47 -4.04
CA SER A 101 -1.36 16.88 -4.34
C SER A 101 0.03 17.05 -4.91
N TYR A 102 0.57 16.05 -5.57
CA TYR A 102 1.80 16.15 -6.35
C TYR A 102 1.47 16.19 -7.84
N GLU A 103 2.30 16.89 -8.61
CA GLU A 103 2.09 17.00 -10.07
C GLU A 103 2.18 15.65 -10.77
N ASP A 104 2.92 14.70 -10.22
CA ASP A 104 3.12 13.37 -10.77
C ASP A 104 2.23 12.29 -10.12
N ASP A 105 1.09 12.67 -9.53
CA ASP A 105 0.20 11.71 -8.87
C ASP A 105 -0.28 10.60 -9.82
N THR A 106 -0.53 10.93 -11.08
CA THR A 106 -0.94 9.92 -12.07
C THR A 106 0.14 8.84 -12.23
N GLU A 107 1.39 9.23 -12.41
CA GLU A 107 2.52 8.31 -12.53
C GLU A 107 2.74 7.52 -11.26
N ARG A 108 2.60 8.16 -10.11
CA ARG A 108 2.74 7.52 -8.79
C ARG A 108 1.76 6.37 -8.63
N PHE A 109 0.49 6.60 -8.86
CA PHE A 109 -0.54 5.59 -8.62
C PHE A 109 -0.66 4.55 -9.73
N ILE A 110 -0.33 4.90 -10.96
CA ILE A 110 -0.20 3.90 -12.04
C ILE A 110 0.96 2.95 -11.74
N SER A 111 2.11 3.47 -11.33
CA SER A 111 3.28 2.66 -10.98
C SER A 111 2.99 1.74 -9.80
N PHE A 112 2.26 2.21 -8.81
CA PHE A 112 1.79 1.41 -7.67
C PHE A 112 0.97 0.20 -8.14
N GLN A 113 0.04 0.42 -9.07
CA GLN A 113 -0.80 -0.65 -9.60
C GLN A 113 0.01 -1.65 -10.44
N ILE A 114 0.96 -1.17 -11.26
CA ILE A 114 1.82 -2.04 -12.06
C ILE A 114 2.66 -2.93 -11.15
N ALA A 115 3.23 -2.39 -10.10
CA ALA A 115 4.01 -3.17 -9.13
C ALA A 115 3.17 -4.27 -8.50
N PHE A 116 1.92 -3.98 -8.15
CA PHE A 116 1.00 -5.00 -7.63
C PHE A 116 0.74 -6.10 -8.66
N LEU A 117 0.46 -5.73 -9.91
CA LEU A 117 0.18 -6.69 -10.97
C LEU A 117 1.38 -7.60 -11.26
N ASN A 118 2.60 -7.10 -11.10
CA ASN A 118 3.80 -7.90 -11.28
C ASN A 118 4.03 -8.90 -10.13
N TRP A 119 3.42 -8.66 -8.99
CA TRP A 119 3.47 -9.55 -7.85
C TRP A 119 2.32 -10.55 -7.91
#